data_22575dbe67c530bf0cb01b1136462546
#
_entry.id   22575dbe67c530bf0cb01b1136462546
#
_cell.length_a   1.000
_cell.length_b   1.000
_cell.length_c   1.000
_cell.angle_alpha   90.00
_cell.angle_beta   90.00
_cell.angle_gamma   90.00
#
_symmetry.space_group_name_H-M   'P 1'
#
loop_
_entity.id
_entity.type
_entity.pdbx_description
1 polymer ?
#
loop_
_entity_poly.entity_id
_entity_poly.type
_entity_poly.pdbx_seq_one_letter_code
_entity_poly.pdbx_strand_id
1 'polypeptide(L)'
;MVSSPAYDIAAALKQEGLKPSDWDEICRRLGREPNRAELGMFGVMWSEHCCYRNSRPLLSGFPTEGPRILVGPGENAGVVDLGGGHRLAFKIESHNHPSAVEPFQGAATGVGGILRDIFTMGARPIALLNALRFGPLEDPANVGLMEGVVAGIAHYGNCVGVPTVGGEVAFDPSYSGNPLVNAMALGLMETEEIVKSGAIGVGNPVVYVGSTTGRDGMGGASFASAELSADSLDDRPAVQVGDPFLEK
;
A
#
# COMPACT_ATOMS: atom_id res chain seq x y z
N MET A 1 25.74 0.63 -32.94
CA MET A 1 24.77 -0.44 -33.21
C MET A 1 24.08 -0.73 -31.91
N VAL A 2 22.81 -0.32 -31.75
CA VAL A 2 21.99 -0.68 -30.58
C VAL A 2 21.65 -2.15 -30.77
N SER A 3 22.16 -3.03 -29.94
CA SER A 3 21.79 -4.46 -29.97
C SER A 3 20.33 -4.55 -29.60
N SER A 4 19.52 -5.20 -30.44
CA SER A 4 18.14 -5.54 -30.10
C SER A 4 18.08 -6.19 -28.70
N PRO A 5 17.07 -5.89 -27.89
CA PRO A 5 16.96 -6.47 -26.57
C PRO A 5 16.96 -7.98 -26.67
N ALA A 6 17.69 -8.64 -25.75
CA ALA A 6 17.87 -10.09 -25.73
C ALA A 6 16.58 -10.85 -25.26
N TYR A 7 15.40 -10.22 -25.33
CA TYR A 7 14.12 -10.76 -24.87
C TYR A 7 12.97 -10.31 -25.77
N ASP A 8 11.87 -11.07 -25.75
CA ASP A 8 10.62 -10.71 -26.43
C ASP A 8 9.96 -9.52 -25.72
N ILE A 9 9.97 -8.36 -26.39
CA ILE A 9 9.45 -7.11 -25.86
C ILE A 9 7.92 -7.22 -25.58
N ALA A 10 7.16 -7.81 -26.49
CA ALA A 10 5.70 -7.87 -26.35
C ALA A 10 5.29 -8.77 -25.17
N ALA A 11 5.96 -9.91 -25.05
CA ALA A 11 5.78 -10.84 -23.91
C ALA A 11 6.19 -10.18 -22.59
N ALA A 12 7.32 -9.47 -22.57
CA ALA A 12 7.81 -8.79 -21.39
C ALA A 12 6.90 -7.64 -20.95
N LEU A 13 6.41 -6.82 -21.87
CA LEU A 13 5.42 -5.76 -21.56
C LEU A 13 4.15 -6.35 -20.94
N LYS A 14 3.63 -7.41 -21.54
CA LYS A 14 2.44 -8.09 -21.00
C LYS A 14 2.68 -8.63 -19.59
N GLN A 15 3.83 -9.26 -19.36
CA GLN A 15 4.22 -9.80 -18.04
C GLN A 15 4.30 -8.71 -16.97
N GLU A 16 4.76 -7.51 -17.33
CA GLU A 16 4.89 -6.38 -16.41
C GLU A 16 3.63 -5.48 -16.35
N GLY A 17 2.52 -5.88 -16.98
CA GLY A 17 1.29 -5.08 -17.01
C GLY A 17 1.42 -3.75 -17.75
N LEU A 18 2.42 -3.62 -18.62
CA LEU A 18 2.68 -2.43 -19.42
C LEU A 18 1.95 -2.51 -20.77
N LYS A 19 1.56 -1.34 -21.29
CA LYS A 19 0.94 -1.21 -22.62
C LYS A 19 2.04 -1.05 -23.68
N PRO A 20 1.78 -1.40 -24.95
CA PRO A 20 2.73 -1.14 -26.03
C PRO A 20 3.18 0.33 -26.14
N SER A 21 2.28 1.28 -25.87
CA SER A 21 2.59 2.72 -25.84
C SER A 21 3.56 3.12 -24.71
N ASP A 22 3.71 2.31 -23.69
CA ASP A 22 4.63 2.59 -22.58
C ASP A 22 6.08 2.36 -22.99
N TRP A 23 6.32 1.45 -23.93
CA TRP A 23 7.65 1.18 -24.45
C TRP A 23 8.32 2.44 -25.01
N ASP A 24 7.62 3.16 -25.86
CA ASP A 24 8.16 4.38 -26.49
C ASP A 24 8.47 5.45 -25.43
N GLU A 25 7.61 5.61 -24.43
CA GLU A 25 7.83 6.56 -23.35
C GLU A 25 8.99 6.16 -22.45
N ILE A 26 9.15 4.86 -22.15
CA ILE A 26 10.29 4.35 -21.39
C ILE A 26 11.60 4.60 -22.13
N CYS A 27 11.65 4.25 -23.43
CA CYS A 27 12.82 4.50 -24.28
C CYS A 27 13.15 5.99 -24.34
N ARG A 28 12.14 6.84 -24.46
CA ARG A 28 12.32 8.30 -24.47
C ARG A 28 12.93 8.82 -23.17
N ARG A 29 12.47 8.32 -22.02
CA ARG A 29 12.99 8.73 -20.68
C ARG A 29 14.40 8.25 -20.44
N LEU A 30 14.71 7.03 -20.85
CA LEU A 30 16.05 6.46 -20.66
C LEU A 30 17.06 6.94 -21.70
N GLY A 31 16.60 7.47 -22.85
CA GLY A 31 17.44 7.76 -24.01
C GLY A 31 17.99 6.50 -24.71
N ARG A 32 17.47 5.33 -24.37
CA ARG A 32 17.82 4.02 -24.90
C ARG A 32 16.72 2.99 -24.59
N GLU A 33 16.85 1.80 -25.16
CA GLU A 33 16.00 0.67 -24.79
C GLU A 33 16.27 0.21 -23.35
N PRO A 34 15.23 -0.15 -22.56
CA PRO A 34 15.39 -0.71 -21.23
C PRO A 34 15.94 -2.13 -21.29
N ASN A 35 16.71 -2.52 -20.28
CA ASN A 35 16.96 -3.93 -20.02
C ASN A 35 15.75 -4.58 -19.31
N ARG A 36 15.79 -5.91 -19.13
CA ARG A 36 14.64 -6.64 -18.55
C ARG A 36 14.31 -6.22 -17.11
N ALA A 37 15.32 -5.90 -16.30
CA ALA A 37 15.12 -5.46 -14.92
C ALA A 37 14.54 -4.05 -14.87
N GLU A 38 15.03 -3.14 -15.72
CA GLU A 38 14.47 -1.78 -15.83
C GLU A 38 13.01 -1.81 -16.27
N LEU A 39 12.66 -2.70 -17.21
CA LEU A 39 11.27 -2.86 -17.62
C LEU A 39 10.37 -3.32 -16.47
N GLY A 40 10.84 -4.26 -15.62
CA GLY A 40 10.15 -4.65 -14.41
C GLY A 40 9.98 -3.51 -13.41
N MET A 41 11.02 -2.68 -13.24
CA MET A 41 10.92 -1.48 -12.39
C MET A 41 9.83 -0.51 -12.89
N PHE A 42 9.77 -0.25 -14.20
CA PHE A 42 8.71 0.57 -14.77
C PHE A 42 7.33 -0.06 -14.60
N GLY A 43 7.21 -1.39 -14.77
CA GLY A 43 5.95 -2.11 -14.56
C GLY A 43 5.39 -1.88 -13.16
N VAL A 44 6.22 -2.05 -12.13
CA VAL A 44 5.81 -1.80 -10.75
C VAL A 44 5.53 -0.32 -10.49
N MET A 45 6.45 0.58 -10.89
CA MET A 45 6.30 2.02 -10.62
C MET A 45 5.11 2.65 -11.36
N TRP A 46 4.71 2.09 -12.52
CA TRP A 46 3.59 2.58 -13.31
C TRP A 46 2.31 1.75 -13.12
N SER A 47 2.29 0.89 -12.12
CA SER A 47 1.09 0.14 -11.74
C SER A 47 0.02 1.04 -11.13
N GLU A 48 -1.22 0.55 -11.06
CA GLU A 48 -2.29 1.24 -10.33
C GLU A 48 -1.94 1.42 -8.86
N HIS A 49 -1.23 0.46 -8.27
CA HIS A 49 -0.80 0.50 -6.87
C HIS A 49 0.15 1.66 -6.57
N CYS A 50 1.19 1.86 -7.41
CA CYS A 50 2.24 2.85 -7.13
C CYS A 50 1.94 4.25 -7.66
N CYS A 51 1.29 4.38 -8.81
CA CYS A 51 1.09 5.68 -9.44
C CYS A 51 -0.37 6.07 -9.67
N TYR A 52 -1.30 5.23 -9.25
CA TYR A 52 -2.74 5.47 -9.43
C TYR A 52 -3.10 5.70 -10.91
N ARG A 53 -2.52 4.89 -11.79
CA ARG A 53 -2.49 5.09 -13.24
C ARG A 53 -3.86 5.35 -13.86
N ASN A 54 -4.88 4.63 -13.36
CA ASN A 54 -6.25 4.72 -13.88
C ASN A 54 -7.14 5.59 -12.98
N SER A 55 -6.94 5.56 -11.66
CA SER A 55 -7.77 6.29 -10.69
C SER A 55 -7.35 7.75 -10.47
N ARG A 56 -6.14 8.14 -10.87
CA ARG A 56 -5.62 9.50 -10.70
C ARG A 56 -6.57 10.61 -11.19
N PRO A 57 -7.26 10.49 -12.33
CA PRO A 57 -8.22 11.51 -12.77
C PRO A 57 -9.38 11.71 -11.79
N LEU A 58 -9.80 10.65 -11.10
CA LEU A 58 -10.85 10.72 -10.06
C LEU A 58 -10.31 11.36 -8.78
N LEU A 59 -9.10 10.96 -8.37
CA LEU A 59 -8.44 11.50 -7.18
C LEU A 59 -8.16 13.00 -7.30
N SER A 60 -7.85 13.50 -8.50
CA SER A 60 -7.61 14.91 -8.75
C SER A 60 -8.85 15.81 -8.51
N GLY A 61 -10.04 15.22 -8.42
CA GLY A 61 -11.28 15.93 -8.08
C GLY A 61 -11.49 16.19 -6.59
N PHE A 62 -10.69 15.58 -5.70
CA PHE A 62 -10.79 15.83 -4.27
C PHE A 62 -10.13 17.15 -3.87
N PRO A 63 -10.68 17.85 -2.84
CA PRO A 63 -10.04 19.05 -2.32
C PRO A 63 -8.72 18.69 -1.62
N THR A 64 -7.62 19.19 -2.15
CA THR A 64 -6.25 18.93 -1.64
C THR A 64 -5.58 20.17 -1.09
N GLU A 65 -6.26 21.31 -1.13
CA GLU A 65 -5.80 22.60 -0.66
C GLU A 65 -6.77 23.22 0.33
N GLY A 66 -6.24 23.96 1.30
CA GLY A 66 -7.05 24.65 2.30
C GLY A 66 -6.18 25.17 3.45
N PRO A 67 -6.71 26.13 4.25
CA PRO A 67 -5.92 26.80 5.29
C PRO A 67 -5.45 25.88 6.42
N ARG A 68 -6.02 24.70 6.55
CA ARG A 68 -5.64 23.70 7.55
C ARG A 68 -4.84 22.54 6.98
N ILE A 69 -4.65 22.46 5.67
CA ILE A 69 -3.87 21.39 5.04
C ILE A 69 -2.39 21.80 5.07
N LEU A 70 -1.59 21.06 5.84
CA LEU A 70 -0.15 21.30 5.96
C LEU A 70 0.66 20.42 5.01
N VAL A 71 0.17 19.19 4.75
CA VAL A 71 0.74 18.27 3.77
C VAL A 71 -0.40 17.64 2.98
N GLY A 72 -0.39 17.87 1.68
CA GLY A 72 -1.29 17.27 0.71
C GLY A 72 -0.70 16.00 0.07
N PRO A 73 -1.26 15.56 -1.09
CA PRO A 73 -0.78 14.39 -1.81
C PRO A 73 0.70 14.50 -2.21
N GLY A 74 1.41 13.37 -2.15
CA GLY A 74 2.82 13.27 -2.56
C GLY A 74 3.77 12.87 -1.43
N GLU A 75 3.28 12.82 -0.19
CA GLU A 75 3.99 12.31 0.97
C GLU A 75 3.33 11.04 1.51
N ASN A 76 3.95 10.41 2.51
CA ASN A 76 3.47 9.13 3.06
C ASN A 76 2.10 9.25 3.73
N ALA A 77 1.80 10.40 4.34
CA ALA A 77 0.49 10.67 4.95
C ALA A 77 0.10 12.14 4.77
N GLY A 78 -1.20 12.43 4.80
CA GLY A 78 -1.71 13.80 4.89
C GLY A 78 -1.53 14.35 6.29
N VAL A 79 -1.30 15.68 6.40
CA VAL A 79 -1.20 16.37 7.70
C VAL A 79 -2.11 17.58 7.69
N VAL A 80 -2.91 17.70 8.75
CA VAL A 80 -3.80 18.84 8.95
C VAL A 80 -3.54 19.52 10.29
N ASP A 81 -3.74 20.84 10.31
CA ASP A 81 -3.69 21.65 11.53
C ASP A 81 -5.01 21.53 12.31
N LEU A 82 -4.95 21.07 13.55
CA LEU A 82 -6.08 21.02 14.47
C LEU A 82 -6.25 22.32 15.26
N GLY A 83 -5.28 23.23 15.17
CA GLY A 83 -5.19 24.42 16.02
C GLY A 83 -4.55 24.14 17.38
N GLY A 84 -4.22 25.20 18.12
CA GLY A 84 -3.60 25.06 19.44
C GLY A 84 -2.20 24.44 19.45
N GLY A 85 -1.50 24.42 18.32
CA GLY A 85 -0.18 23.78 18.19
C GLY A 85 -0.23 22.27 17.89
N HIS A 86 -1.42 21.69 17.74
CA HIS A 86 -1.60 20.26 17.44
C HIS A 86 -1.78 20.02 15.94
N ARG A 87 -1.21 18.95 15.45
CA ARG A 87 -1.34 18.48 14.07
C ARG A 87 -1.76 17.03 14.04
N LEU A 88 -2.55 16.67 13.04
CA LEU A 88 -2.99 15.30 12.80
C LEU A 88 -2.43 14.80 11.49
N ALA A 89 -1.62 13.75 11.56
CA ALA A 89 -1.26 12.95 10.41
C ALA A 89 -2.32 11.83 10.24
N PHE A 90 -2.69 11.54 8.98
CA PHE A 90 -3.64 10.48 8.69
C PHE A 90 -3.36 9.82 7.36
N LYS A 91 -3.62 8.53 7.30
CA LYS A 91 -3.50 7.70 6.10
C LYS A 91 -4.61 6.66 6.11
N ILE A 92 -5.20 6.41 4.95
CA ILE A 92 -6.08 5.27 4.70
C ILE A 92 -5.55 4.50 3.51
N GLU A 93 -5.59 3.19 3.59
CA GLU A 93 -5.16 2.29 2.51
C GLU A 93 -6.03 1.05 2.48
N SER A 94 -6.25 0.49 1.28
CA SER A 94 -6.92 -0.78 1.08
C SER A 94 -5.89 -1.90 0.95
N HIS A 95 -6.18 -3.03 1.61
CA HIS A 95 -5.33 -4.23 1.58
C HIS A 95 -6.16 -5.47 1.24
N ASN A 96 -6.91 -5.41 0.12
CA ASN A 96 -7.94 -6.37 -0.24
C ASN A 96 -7.37 -7.70 -0.72
N HIS A 97 -6.58 -7.70 -1.81
CA HIS A 97 -6.04 -8.91 -2.43
C HIS A 97 -5.21 -9.75 -1.47
N PRO A 98 -4.25 -9.16 -0.70
CA PRO A 98 -3.54 -9.92 0.31
C PRO A 98 -4.46 -10.55 1.35
N SER A 99 -5.51 -9.84 1.77
CA SER A 99 -6.49 -10.34 2.74
C SER A 99 -7.42 -11.41 2.17
N ALA A 100 -7.66 -11.44 0.85
CA ALA A 100 -8.41 -12.50 0.20
C ALA A 100 -7.65 -13.84 0.22
N VAL A 101 -6.32 -13.79 0.11
CA VAL A 101 -5.45 -14.98 0.00
C VAL A 101 -4.96 -15.44 1.37
N GLU A 102 -4.51 -14.52 2.21
CA GLU A 102 -4.05 -14.73 3.59
C GLU A 102 -4.67 -13.68 4.52
N PRO A 103 -5.91 -13.89 4.98
CA PRO A 103 -6.69 -12.86 5.65
C PRO A 103 -6.02 -12.29 6.90
N PHE A 104 -5.35 -13.13 7.70
CA PHE A 104 -4.63 -12.67 8.89
C PHE A 104 -3.42 -11.81 8.52
N GLN A 105 -2.51 -12.33 7.71
CA GLN A 105 -1.27 -11.62 7.35
C GLN A 105 -1.56 -10.40 6.46
N GLY A 106 -2.49 -10.54 5.51
CA GLY A 106 -2.90 -9.46 4.64
C GLY A 106 -3.46 -8.26 5.41
N ALA A 107 -4.34 -8.49 6.37
CA ALA A 107 -4.92 -7.43 7.18
C ALA A 107 -3.93 -6.88 8.23
N ALA A 108 -3.09 -7.73 8.82
CA ALA A 108 -2.02 -7.31 9.73
C ALA A 108 -1.05 -6.35 9.03
N THR A 109 -0.57 -6.71 7.84
CA THR A 109 0.32 -5.85 7.04
C THR A 109 -0.38 -4.58 6.56
N GLY A 110 -1.68 -4.65 6.27
CA GLY A 110 -2.48 -3.47 5.95
C GLY A 110 -2.46 -2.43 7.08
N VAL A 111 -2.59 -2.87 8.32
CA VAL A 111 -2.43 -2.00 9.50
C VAL A 111 -0.99 -1.55 9.66
N GLY A 112 -0.02 -2.45 9.50
CA GLY A 112 1.40 -2.14 9.64
C GLY A 112 1.86 -1.06 8.67
N GLY A 113 1.46 -1.16 7.41
CA GLY A 113 1.82 -0.19 6.37
C GLY A 113 1.38 1.23 6.72
N ILE A 114 0.11 1.42 7.11
CA ILE A 114 -0.39 2.75 7.45
C ILE A 114 0.17 3.31 8.76
N LEU A 115 0.48 2.45 9.73
CA LEU A 115 1.16 2.88 10.97
C LEU A 115 2.58 3.38 10.67
N ARG A 116 3.32 2.68 9.80
CA ARG A 116 4.65 3.14 9.34
C ARG A 116 4.58 4.47 8.64
N ASP A 117 3.58 4.69 7.77
CA ASP A 117 3.38 5.97 7.09
C ASP A 117 3.17 7.11 8.09
N ILE A 118 2.42 6.89 9.17
CA ILE A 118 2.23 7.88 10.23
C ILE A 118 3.54 8.15 10.97
N PHE A 119 4.30 7.11 11.34
CA PHE A 119 5.60 7.26 12.01
C PHE A 119 6.60 8.03 11.15
N THR A 120 6.63 7.77 9.85
CA THR A 120 7.57 8.44 8.92
C THR A 120 7.33 9.94 8.77
N MET A 121 6.12 10.42 9.09
CA MET A 121 5.81 11.86 9.13
C MET A 121 6.26 12.55 10.43
N GLY A 122 6.81 11.80 11.39
CA GLY A 122 7.15 12.29 12.72
C GLY A 122 5.95 12.32 13.67
N ALA A 123 4.84 11.67 13.33
CA ALA A 123 3.65 11.60 14.14
C ALA A 123 3.60 10.33 15.00
N ARG A 124 3.00 10.42 16.18
CA ARG A 124 2.71 9.26 17.03
C ARG A 124 1.33 8.71 16.72
N PRO A 125 1.20 7.46 16.22
CA PRO A 125 -0.10 6.83 16.04
C PRO A 125 -0.88 6.73 17.34
N ILE A 126 -2.17 7.09 17.29
CA ILE A 126 -3.05 7.11 18.47
C ILE A 126 -4.34 6.32 18.27
N ALA A 127 -4.76 6.10 17.01
CA ALA A 127 -6.02 5.45 16.72
C ALA A 127 -5.99 4.77 15.34
N LEU A 128 -6.73 3.67 15.25
CA LEU A 128 -7.08 2.98 14.02
C LEU A 128 -8.59 3.06 13.80
N LEU A 129 -8.98 3.13 12.52
CA LEU A 129 -10.35 2.95 12.06
C LEU A 129 -10.32 2.00 10.85
N ASN A 130 -11.40 1.25 10.66
CA ASN A 130 -11.47 0.30 9.56
C ASN A 130 -12.81 0.42 8.83
N ALA A 131 -12.81 0.29 7.51
CA ALA A 131 -14.01 0.10 6.72
C ALA A 131 -13.90 -1.25 6.03
N LEU A 132 -14.72 -2.21 6.48
CA LEU A 132 -14.64 -3.61 6.06
C LEU A 132 -15.90 -4.01 5.30
N ARG A 133 -15.71 -4.78 4.24
CA ARG A 133 -16.80 -5.38 3.45
C ARG A 133 -16.51 -6.85 3.22
N PHE A 134 -17.49 -7.67 3.47
CA PHE A 134 -17.42 -9.14 3.27
C PHE A 134 -18.65 -9.64 2.52
N GLY A 135 -18.57 -10.82 1.97
CA GLY A 135 -19.73 -11.55 1.49
C GLY A 135 -20.67 -11.96 2.64
N PRO A 136 -21.87 -12.49 2.32
CA PRO A 136 -22.82 -12.95 3.31
C PRO A 136 -22.24 -14.01 4.25
N LEU A 137 -22.58 -13.93 5.54
CA LEU A 137 -22.06 -14.82 6.59
C LEU A 137 -22.70 -16.21 6.60
N GLU A 138 -23.70 -16.45 5.76
CA GLU A 138 -24.25 -17.78 5.50
C GLU A 138 -23.23 -18.68 4.77
N ASP A 139 -22.26 -18.09 4.09
CA ASP A 139 -21.14 -18.80 3.49
C ASP A 139 -19.97 -18.89 4.50
N PRO A 140 -19.60 -20.11 4.93
CA PRO A 140 -18.47 -20.31 5.87
C PRO A 140 -17.14 -19.77 5.38
N ALA A 141 -16.92 -19.65 4.06
CA ALA A 141 -15.71 -19.07 3.50
C ALA A 141 -15.61 -17.57 3.84
N ASN A 142 -16.72 -16.83 3.76
CA ASN A 142 -16.76 -15.42 4.14
C ASN A 142 -16.57 -15.21 5.65
N VAL A 143 -17.07 -16.15 6.47
CA VAL A 143 -16.80 -16.13 7.92
C VAL A 143 -15.32 -16.28 8.20
N GLY A 144 -14.65 -17.24 7.55
CA GLY A 144 -13.20 -17.44 7.71
C GLY A 144 -12.38 -16.22 7.28
N LEU A 145 -12.77 -15.56 6.19
CA LEU A 145 -12.16 -14.31 5.75
C LEU A 145 -12.32 -13.20 6.80
N MET A 146 -13.52 -13.01 7.31
CA MET A 146 -13.79 -11.98 8.33
C MET A 146 -13.03 -12.25 9.62
N GLU A 147 -13.04 -13.47 10.12
CA GLU A 147 -12.33 -13.86 11.34
C GLU A 147 -10.82 -13.62 11.20
N GLY A 148 -10.23 -14.03 10.08
CA GLY A 148 -8.82 -13.83 9.79
C GLY A 148 -8.44 -12.35 9.70
N VAL A 149 -9.23 -11.54 8.97
CA VAL A 149 -9.01 -10.09 8.84
C VAL A 149 -9.08 -9.40 10.19
N VAL A 150 -10.13 -9.66 10.96
CA VAL A 150 -10.30 -9.04 12.30
C VAL A 150 -9.17 -9.45 13.23
N ALA A 151 -8.76 -10.72 13.22
CA ALA A 151 -7.64 -11.20 14.02
C ALA A 151 -6.31 -10.54 13.62
N GLY A 152 -6.05 -10.36 12.33
CA GLY A 152 -4.85 -9.68 11.83
C GLY A 152 -4.78 -8.21 12.24
N ILE A 153 -5.87 -7.47 12.09
CA ILE A 153 -5.98 -6.07 12.53
C ILE A 153 -5.74 -5.97 14.05
N ALA A 154 -6.41 -6.83 14.82
CA ALA A 154 -6.28 -6.85 16.27
C ALA A 154 -4.85 -7.19 16.72
N HIS A 155 -4.23 -8.19 16.08
CA HIS A 155 -2.86 -8.59 16.40
C HIS A 155 -1.89 -7.43 16.25
N TYR A 156 -1.87 -6.79 15.07
CA TYR A 156 -0.92 -5.72 14.78
C TYR A 156 -1.16 -4.48 15.66
N GLY A 157 -2.42 -4.06 15.79
CA GLY A 157 -2.81 -2.94 16.65
C GLY A 157 -2.42 -3.14 18.11
N ASN A 158 -2.65 -4.34 18.66
CA ASN A 158 -2.28 -4.69 20.02
C ASN A 158 -0.77 -4.70 20.23
N CYS A 159 0.01 -5.27 19.31
CA CYS A 159 1.47 -5.30 19.41
C CYS A 159 2.08 -3.90 19.40
N VAL A 160 1.53 -3.00 18.61
CA VAL A 160 1.98 -1.60 18.54
C VAL A 160 1.41 -0.76 19.68
N GLY A 161 0.28 -1.18 20.26
CA GLY A 161 -0.41 -0.47 21.32
C GLY A 161 -1.30 0.66 20.81
N VAL A 162 -1.89 0.50 19.63
CA VAL A 162 -2.79 1.47 18.98
C VAL A 162 -4.20 0.87 18.89
N PRO A 163 -5.20 1.45 19.56
CA PRO A 163 -6.54 0.90 19.57
C PRO A 163 -7.30 1.17 18.28
N THR A 164 -8.14 0.24 17.85
CA THR A 164 -9.20 0.49 16.88
C THR A 164 -10.37 1.17 17.62
N VAL A 165 -10.66 2.42 17.26
CA VAL A 165 -11.64 3.24 17.98
C VAL A 165 -12.96 3.40 17.22
N GLY A 166 -13.03 2.96 15.97
CA GLY A 166 -14.24 3.09 15.16
C GLY A 166 -14.07 2.44 13.79
N GLY A 167 -15.10 2.60 12.97
CA GLY A 167 -15.15 2.07 11.62
C GLY A 167 -16.55 1.57 11.28
N GLU A 168 -16.63 0.77 10.22
CA GLU A 168 -17.88 0.16 9.76
C GLU A 168 -17.61 -1.22 9.17
N VAL A 169 -18.62 -2.09 9.26
CA VAL A 169 -18.64 -3.39 8.60
C VAL A 169 -19.95 -3.53 7.84
N ALA A 170 -19.90 -4.00 6.60
CA ALA A 170 -21.09 -4.32 5.83
C ALA A 170 -20.89 -5.61 5.04
N PHE A 171 -22.01 -6.23 4.64
CA PHE A 171 -22.03 -7.50 3.94
C PHE A 171 -22.82 -7.36 2.65
N ASP A 172 -22.23 -7.83 1.54
CA ASP A 172 -22.86 -7.85 0.23
C ASP A 172 -22.27 -9.00 -0.60
N PRO A 173 -23.06 -9.73 -1.39
CA PRO A 173 -22.57 -10.83 -2.20
C PRO A 173 -21.41 -10.49 -3.14
N SER A 174 -21.29 -9.24 -3.57
CA SER A 174 -20.20 -8.78 -4.44
C SER A 174 -18.82 -8.86 -3.80
N TYR A 175 -18.74 -8.97 -2.48
CA TYR A 175 -17.47 -9.10 -1.74
C TYR A 175 -17.13 -10.54 -1.37
N SER A 176 -17.89 -11.54 -1.83
CA SER A 176 -17.56 -12.94 -1.59
C SER A 176 -16.24 -13.31 -2.25
N GLY A 177 -15.30 -13.86 -1.47
CA GLY A 177 -13.96 -14.23 -1.93
C GLY A 177 -12.97 -13.08 -2.15
N ASN A 178 -13.45 -11.83 -2.20
CA ASN A 178 -12.58 -10.64 -2.32
C ASN A 178 -13.08 -9.53 -1.38
N PRO A 179 -12.73 -9.59 -0.10
CA PRO A 179 -13.20 -8.62 0.89
C PRO A 179 -12.59 -7.25 0.64
N LEU A 180 -13.31 -6.20 0.98
CA LEU A 180 -12.75 -4.86 1.07
C LEU A 180 -12.19 -4.67 2.49
N VAL A 181 -10.89 -4.43 2.58
CA VAL A 181 -10.19 -4.22 3.85
C VAL A 181 -9.50 -2.88 3.80
N ASN A 182 -10.17 -1.84 4.28
CA ASN A 182 -9.58 -0.51 4.42
C ASN A 182 -9.15 -0.30 5.87
N ALA A 183 -7.89 0.05 6.05
CA ALA A 183 -7.35 0.45 7.33
C ALA A 183 -6.94 1.93 7.30
N MET A 184 -7.28 2.67 8.35
CA MET A 184 -6.93 4.07 8.52
C MET A 184 -6.20 4.24 9.84
N ALA A 185 -5.11 4.99 9.85
CA ALA A 185 -4.40 5.39 11.06
C ALA A 185 -4.42 6.90 11.23
N LEU A 186 -4.52 7.32 12.47
CA LEU A 186 -4.41 8.70 12.92
C LEU A 186 -3.23 8.83 13.86
N GLY A 187 -2.44 9.89 13.70
CA GLY A 187 -1.32 10.19 14.59
C GLY A 187 -1.26 11.67 14.97
N LEU A 188 -0.86 11.93 16.20
CA LEU A 188 -0.64 13.29 16.69
C LEU A 188 0.81 13.72 16.54
N MET A 189 0.99 14.99 16.22
CA MET A 189 2.27 15.67 16.20
C MET A 189 2.20 16.85 17.16
N GLU A 190 3.15 16.91 18.08
CA GLU A 190 3.31 18.00 19.06
C GLU A 190 4.40 19.00 18.62
N THR A 191 5.12 18.66 17.56
CA THR A 191 6.19 19.48 16.99
C THR A 191 5.74 20.15 15.70
N GLU A 192 6.32 21.30 15.38
CA GLU A 192 6.12 21.97 14.09
C GLU A 192 6.89 21.31 12.96
N GLU A 193 7.77 20.40 13.27
CA GLU A 193 8.63 19.72 12.33
C GLU A 193 7.90 18.56 11.68
N ILE A 194 7.59 18.69 10.40
CA ILE A 194 7.01 17.62 9.59
C ILE A 194 8.17 16.96 8.82
N VAL A 195 8.37 15.67 9.08
CA VAL A 195 9.36 14.88 8.35
C VAL A 195 8.82 14.56 6.96
N LYS A 196 9.60 14.89 5.93
CA LYS A 196 9.25 14.60 4.53
C LYS A 196 10.21 13.59 3.94
N SER A 197 9.70 12.79 2.99
CA SER A 197 10.51 11.84 2.24
C SER A 197 11.45 12.56 1.27
N GLY A 198 12.67 12.03 1.12
CA GLY A 198 13.61 12.55 0.13
C GLY A 198 15.03 12.01 0.31
N ALA A 199 15.65 11.62 -0.78
CA ALA A 199 17.08 11.30 -0.82
C ALA A 199 17.87 12.59 -1.05
N ILE A 200 18.21 13.31 0.02
CA ILE A 200 18.86 14.61 -0.03
C ILE A 200 20.34 14.47 0.33
N GLY A 201 21.21 15.13 -0.42
CA GLY A 201 22.65 15.20 -0.18
C GLY A 201 23.43 14.06 -0.88
N VAL A 202 24.12 14.43 -1.94
CA VAL A 202 25.04 13.51 -2.64
C VAL A 202 26.13 13.05 -1.69
N GLY A 203 26.29 11.72 -1.55
CA GLY A 203 27.27 11.12 -0.63
C GLY A 203 26.73 10.82 0.78
N ASN A 204 25.50 11.20 1.11
CA ASN A 204 24.88 10.79 2.37
C ASN A 204 24.64 9.28 2.38
N PRO A 205 24.86 8.58 3.51
CA PRO A 205 24.60 7.17 3.62
C PRO A 205 23.07 6.90 3.61
N VAL A 206 22.70 5.80 2.97
CA VAL A 206 21.35 5.20 3.12
C VAL A 206 21.46 4.09 4.14
N VAL A 207 20.69 4.22 5.23
CA VAL A 207 20.71 3.23 6.31
C VAL A 207 19.38 2.50 6.34
N TYR A 208 19.44 1.17 6.26
CA TYR A 208 18.29 0.30 6.45
C TYR A 208 18.17 -0.08 7.93
N VAL A 209 16.99 0.14 8.49
CA VAL A 209 16.69 -0.17 9.90
C VAL A 209 15.39 -0.98 9.94
N GLY A 210 15.41 -2.14 10.58
CA GLY A 210 14.23 -3.01 10.69
C GLY A 210 14.60 -4.49 10.62
N SER A 211 13.62 -5.32 10.28
CA SER A 211 13.77 -6.77 10.15
C SER A 211 14.66 -7.14 8.96
N THR A 212 15.24 -8.34 9.01
CA THR A 212 15.97 -8.91 7.88
C THR A 212 15.03 -9.16 6.70
N THR A 213 15.52 -8.95 5.48
CA THR A 213 14.77 -9.21 4.27
C THR A 213 14.44 -10.70 4.12
N GLY A 214 13.15 -11.02 3.97
CA GLY A 214 12.64 -12.35 3.67
C GLY A 214 12.33 -12.53 2.18
N ARG A 215 11.63 -13.61 1.86
CA ARG A 215 11.11 -13.89 0.50
C ARG A 215 9.59 -13.75 0.41
N ASP A 216 8.95 -13.29 1.47
CA ASP A 216 7.54 -12.92 1.50
C ASP A 216 7.33 -11.51 0.93
N GLY A 217 6.16 -11.26 0.38
CA GLY A 217 5.80 -9.97 -0.21
C GLY A 217 6.46 -9.68 -1.57
N MET A 218 7.15 -10.64 -2.16
CA MET A 218 7.75 -10.48 -3.49
C MET A 218 6.67 -10.29 -4.55
N GLY A 219 6.75 -9.18 -5.29
CA GLY A 219 5.77 -8.86 -6.32
C GLY A 219 4.40 -8.41 -5.77
N GLY A 220 4.31 -8.08 -4.48
CA GLY A 220 3.06 -7.70 -3.82
C GLY A 220 2.32 -6.55 -4.48
N ALA A 221 3.01 -5.52 -4.97
CA ALA A 221 2.40 -4.41 -5.69
C ALA A 221 1.79 -4.85 -7.03
N SER A 222 2.44 -5.74 -7.77
CA SER A 222 1.92 -6.31 -9.01
C SER A 222 0.72 -7.22 -8.72
N PHE A 223 0.80 -8.04 -7.68
CA PHE A 223 -0.30 -8.88 -7.21
C PHE A 223 -1.52 -8.04 -6.79
N ALA A 224 -1.32 -6.98 -6.02
CA ALA A 224 -2.39 -6.07 -5.60
C ALA A 224 -3.07 -5.33 -6.76
N SER A 225 -2.43 -5.27 -7.93
CA SER A 225 -2.97 -4.66 -9.16
C SER A 225 -3.52 -5.67 -10.16
N ALA A 226 -3.40 -6.97 -9.87
CA ALA A 226 -3.89 -8.05 -10.72
C ALA A 226 -5.37 -8.36 -10.44
N GLU A 227 -6.03 -9.09 -11.35
CA GLU A 227 -7.35 -9.65 -11.12
C GLU A 227 -7.23 -10.97 -10.34
N LEU A 228 -8.02 -11.12 -9.28
CA LEU A 228 -8.06 -12.36 -8.49
C LEU A 228 -8.72 -13.47 -9.30
N SER A 229 -8.14 -14.67 -9.26
CA SER A 229 -8.65 -15.88 -9.90
C SER A 229 -8.66 -17.05 -8.91
N ALA A 230 -9.20 -18.19 -9.32
CA ALA A 230 -9.17 -19.41 -8.50
C ALA A 230 -7.74 -19.87 -8.16
N ASP A 231 -6.77 -19.54 -9.01
CA ASP A 231 -5.35 -19.90 -8.84
C ASP A 231 -4.61 -18.90 -7.95
N SER A 232 -5.24 -17.81 -7.52
CA SER A 232 -4.60 -16.77 -6.70
C SER A 232 -4.19 -17.25 -5.30
N LEU A 233 -4.65 -18.42 -4.87
CA LEU A 233 -4.14 -19.07 -3.64
C LEU A 233 -2.66 -19.46 -3.75
N ASP A 234 -2.16 -19.67 -4.96
CA ASP A 234 -0.74 -19.95 -5.20
C ASP A 234 0.13 -18.69 -5.06
N ASP A 235 -0.50 -17.50 -5.03
CA ASP A 235 0.17 -16.21 -4.83
C ASP A 235 0.42 -15.87 -3.35
N ARG A 236 0.20 -16.80 -2.42
CA ARG A 236 0.52 -16.62 -0.99
C ARG A 236 1.90 -16.01 -0.70
N PRO A 237 2.97 -16.39 -1.42
CA PRO A 237 4.29 -15.77 -1.22
C PRO A 237 4.34 -14.27 -1.54
N ALA A 238 3.38 -13.73 -2.30
CA ALA A 238 3.26 -12.30 -2.57
C ALA A 238 2.67 -11.51 -1.38
N VAL A 239 2.09 -12.19 -0.40
CA VAL A 239 1.58 -11.56 0.84
C VAL A 239 2.75 -11.34 1.79
N GLN A 240 2.97 -10.09 2.16
CA GLN A 240 4.01 -9.71 3.11
C GLN A 240 3.64 -10.15 4.52
N VAL A 241 4.62 -10.66 5.27
CA VAL A 241 4.52 -10.89 6.71
C VAL A 241 5.21 -9.76 7.44
N GLY A 242 4.43 -8.87 8.07
CA GLY A 242 4.96 -7.76 8.87
C GLY A 242 5.23 -8.18 10.30
N ASP A 243 6.39 -7.82 10.84
CA ASP A 243 6.72 -8.01 12.26
C ASP A 243 6.43 -6.73 13.04
N PRO A 244 5.31 -6.68 13.79
CA PRO A 244 4.90 -5.44 14.46
C PRO A 244 5.86 -5.00 15.57
N PHE A 245 6.71 -5.89 16.05
CA PHE A 245 7.71 -5.57 17.06
C PHE A 245 8.95 -4.88 16.46
N LEU A 246 9.41 -5.37 15.31
CA LEU A 246 10.58 -4.80 14.64
C LEU A 246 10.24 -3.58 13.78
N GLU A 247 8.99 -3.45 13.38
CA GLU A 247 8.51 -2.34 12.53
C GLU A 247 8.03 -1.12 13.34
N LYS A 248 7.83 -1.26 14.64
CA LYS A 248 7.54 -0.17 15.56
C LYS A 248 8.83 0.60 15.87
#